data_f77b06fcf5edee018a08de5687a6b1e1
#
_entry.id   f77b06fcf5edee018a08de5687a6b1e1
#
_cell.length_a   1.000
_cell.length_b   1.000
_cell.length_c   1.000
_cell.angle_alpha   90.00
_cell.angle_beta   90.00
_cell.angle_gamma   90.00
#
_symmetry.space_group_name_H-M   'P 1'
#
loop_
_entity.id
_entity.type
_entity.pdbx_description
1 polymer ?
#
loop_
_entity_poly.entity_id
_entity_poly.type
_entity_poly.pdbx_seq_one_letter_code
_entity_poly.pdbx_strand_id
1 'polypeptide(L)'
;SNGKHVNRFGKRCQYPTGAVIFGEPGTNGQHSFYQLLHQGTDIIPLQFIGFRSSQYKKDIITAGSYSQTKLNANLSAQIVAFALGKDDENPNKEFDGNRPSSLIYGEELTPEALGALLSHFENKVMFQGFLWNLNSFDQEGVQLGKKLAKKVLAGCDGDEILKAYSDLLI
;
A
#
# COMPACT_ATOMS: atom_id res chain seq x y z
N SER A 1 15.78 2.73 -0.46
CA SER A 1 14.82 1.62 -0.41
C SER A 1 14.91 0.84 0.89
N ASN A 2 13.83 0.83 1.66
CA ASN A 2 13.73 0.01 2.87
C ASN A 2 13.49 -1.48 2.54
N GLY A 3 13.36 -2.35 3.54
CA GLY A 3 13.12 -3.78 3.32
C GLY A 3 14.39 -4.58 3.07
N LYS A 4 15.52 -4.14 3.59
CA LYS A 4 16.82 -4.83 3.48
C LYS A 4 17.05 -5.76 4.65
N HIS A 5 17.73 -6.87 4.41
CA HIS A 5 18.13 -7.79 5.46
C HIS A 5 19.44 -7.42 6.19
N VAL A 6 20.08 -6.31 5.77
CA VAL A 6 21.28 -5.75 6.41
C VAL A 6 21.06 -4.29 6.78
N ASN A 7 21.66 -3.87 7.88
CA ASN A 7 21.68 -2.48 8.33
C ASN A 7 22.71 -1.65 7.55
N ARG A 8 22.78 -0.34 7.81
CA ARG A 8 23.72 0.58 7.14
C ARG A 8 25.21 0.24 7.32
N PHE A 9 25.54 -0.62 8.28
CA PHE A 9 26.90 -1.09 8.54
C PHE A 9 27.16 -2.49 7.95
N GLY A 10 26.25 -3.01 7.11
CA GLY A 10 26.38 -4.33 6.49
C GLY A 10 26.11 -5.51 7.44
N LYS A 11 25.63 -5.27 8.67
CA LYS A 11 25.29 -6.34 9.62
C LYS A 11 23.86 -6.83 9.37
N ARG A 12 23.66 -8.15 9.44
CA ARG A 12 22.34 -8.77 9.28
C ARG A 12 21.36 -8.30 10.35
N CYS A 13 20.17 -7.84 9.93
CA CYS A 13 19.09 -7.47 10.83
C CYS A 13 18.42 -8.71 11.42
N GLN A 14 18.05 -8.64 12.71
CA GLN A 14 17.30 -9.68 13.44
C GLN A 14 15.81 -9.31 13.61
N TYR A 15 15.33 -8.33 12.86
CA TYR A 15 13.98 -7.79 12.91
C TYR A 15 13.48 -7.51 11.48
N PRO A 16 12.15 -7.46 11.26
CA PRO A 16 11.57 -7.06 9.97
C PRO A 16 11.94 -5.63 9.59
N THR A 17 12.27 -5.39 8.33
CA THR A 17 12.80 -4.12 7.82
C THR A 17 12.03 -3.58 6.63
N GLY A 18 10.77 -3.49 6.71
CA GLY A 18 9.91 -2.96 5.66
C GLY A 18 8.59 -3.72 5.61
N ALA A 19 7.57 -2.99 5.20
CA ALA A 19 6.24 -3.52 4.98
C ALA A 19 6.00 -3.69 3.50
N VAL A 20 5.23 -4.70 3.13
CA VAL A 20 4.57 -4.75 1.83
C VAL A 20 3.41 -3.76 1.88
N ILE A 21 3.41 -2.78 0.98
CA ILE A 21 2.40 -1.72 0.93
C ILE A 21 1.73 -1.77 -0.44
N PHE A 22 0.40 -1.77 -0.43
CA PHE A 22 -0.40 -1.62 -1.64
C PHE A 22 -1.65 -0.81 -1.30
N GLY A 23 -2.28 -0.24 -2.30
CA GLY A 23 -3.48 0.55 -2.11
C GLY A 23 -4.21 0.80 -3.42
N GLU A 24 -5.46 1.17 -3.29
CA GLU A 24 -6.34 1.52 -4.39
C GLU A 24 -7.34 2.59 -3.95
N PRO A 25 -8.03 3.26 -4.90
CA PRO A 25 -9.19 4.07 -4.58
C PRO A 25 -10.23 3.25 -3.80
N GLY A 26 -10.73 3.81 -2.70
CA GLY A 26 -11.47 3.08 -1.66
C GLY A 26 -12.67 2.29 -2.17
N THR A 27 -13.48 2.85 -3.09
CA THR A 27 -14.66 2.15 -3.64
C THR A 27 -14.29 0.97 -4.52
N ASN A 28 -13.21 1.06 -5.30
CA ASN A 28 -12.76 -0.05 -6.15
C ASN A 28 -12.05 -1.14 -5.33
N GLY A 29 -11.20 -0.73 -4.40
CA GLY A 29 -10.46 -1.65 -3.52
C GLY A 29 -11.34 -2.58 -2.70
N GLN A 30 -12.58 -2.19 -2.38
CA GLN A 30 -13.55 -3.03 -1.69
C GLN A 30 -13.84 -4.33 -2.44
N HIS A 31 -13.81 -4.31 -3.76
CA HIS A 31 -14.09 -5.47 -4.59
C HIS A 31 -12.82 -6.30 -4.92
N SER A 32 -11.64 -5.83 -4.52
CA SER A 32 -10.40 -6.56 -4.78
C SER A 32 -9.83 -7.25 -3.54
N PHE A 33 -9.58 -6.55 -2.44
CA PHE A 33 -8.88 -7.13 -1.29
C PHE A 33 -9.52 -6.88 0.07
N TYR A 34 -10.67 -6.21 0.18
CA TYR A 34 -11.29 -5.94 1.49
C TYR A 34 -11.74 -7.22 2.19
N GLN A 35 -12.12 -8.26 1.46
CA GLN A 35 -12.45 -9.55 2.07
C GLN A 35 -11.26 -10.12 2.86
N LEU A 36 -10.05 -10.04 2.29
CA LEU A 36 -8.81 -10.43 2.98
C LEU A 36 -8.57 -9.57 4.22
N LEU A 37 -8.84 -8.26 4.15
CA LEU A 37 -8.65 -7.35 5.27
C LEU A 37 -9.63 -7.61 6.41
N HIS A 38 -10.88 -7.99 6.10
CA HIS A 38 -11.91 -8.30 7.09
C HIS A 38 -11.72 -9.65 7.76
N GLN A 39 -11.57 -10.73 6.99
CA GLN A 39 -11.58 -12.11 7.44
C GLN A 39 -10.26 -12.86 7.26
N GLY A 40 -9.21 -12.19 6.76
CA GLY A 40 -7.89 -12.81 6.61
C GLY A 40 -7.26 -13.16 7.95
N THR A 41 -6.41 -14.16 7.94
CA THR A 41 -5.68 -14.67 9.12
C THR A 41 -4.63 -13.69 9.63
N ASP A 42 -4.13 -12.81 8.78
CA ASP A 42 -3.17 -11.79 9.13
C ASP A 42 -3.85 -10.44 9.41
N ILE A 43 -3.46 -9.79 10.49
CA ILE A 43 -3.91 -8.44 10.80
C ILE A 43 -3.07 -7.44 9.99
N ILE A 44 -3.70 -6.78 9.03
CA ILE A 44 -3.07 -5.79 8.14
C ILE A 44 -3.50 -4.39 8.57
N PRO A 45 -2.58 -3.54 9.08
CA PRO A 45 -2.90 -2.16 9.43
C PRO A 45 -3.33 -1.35 8.21
N LEU A 46 -4.41 -0.60 8.36
CA LEU A 46 -5.01 0.20 7.30
C LEU A 46 -4.70 1.69 7.47
N GLN A 47 -4.49 2.39 6.38
CA GLN A 47 -4.46 3.84 6.37
C GLN A 47 -5.43 4.38 5.34
N PHE A 48 -6.45 5.08 5.81
CA PHE A 48 -7.44 5.74 4.96
C PHE A 48 -7.05 7.18 4.70
N ILE A 49 -7.38 7.67 3.52
CA ILE A 49 -7.23 9.08 3.14
C ILE A 49 -8.57 9.58 2.64
N GLY A 50 -9.05 10.68 3.19
CA GLY A 50 -10.34 11.27 2.85
C GLY A 50 -10.34 12.79 2.87
N PHE A 51 -11.29 13.38 2.16
CA PHE A 51 -11.51 14.83 2.11
C PHE A 51 -12.97 15.13 2.35
N ARG A 52 -13.25 16.21 3.11
CA ARG A 52 -14.63 16.59 3.47
C ARG A 52 -15.42 17.10 2.27
N SER A 53 -14.76 17.86 1.41
CA SER A 53 -15.38 18.56 0.30
C SER A 53 -14.78 18.14 -1.05
N SER A 54 -15.60 18.25 -2.10
CA SER A 54 -15.15 18.06 -3.48
C SER A 54 -14.19 19.18 -3.91
N GLN A 55 -13.08 18.81 -4.50
CA GLN A 55 -12.10 19.75 -5.09
C GLN A 55 -12.68 20.64 -6.21
N TYR A 56 -13.83 20.29 -6.75
CA TYR A 56 -14.51 21.06 -7.80
C TYR A 56 -15.48 22.11 -7.26
N LYS A 57 -15.50 22.37 -5.95
CA LYS A 57 -16.42 23.31 -5.27
C LYS A 57 -17.90 22.99 -5.41
N LYS A 58 -18.25 21.97 -6.16
CA LYS A 58 -19.60 21.47 -6.36
C LYS A 58 -19.61 19.97 -6.14
N ASP A 59 -20.57 19.51 -5.38
CA ASP A 59 -20.85 18.09 -5.30
C ASP A 59 -21.91 17.71 -6.31
N ILE A 60 -21.65 16.71 -7.10
CA ILE A 60 -22.56 16.25 -8.15
C ILE A 60 -23.53 15.20 -7.60
N ILE A 61 -24.76 15.22 -8.08
CA ILE A 61 -25.76 14.21 -7.73
C ILE A 61 -25.60 13.00 -8.66
N THR A 62 -25.39 11.83 -8.09
CA THR A 62 -25.29 10.57 -8.81
C THR A 62 -26.19 9.53 -8.12
N ALA A 63 -27.14 8.95 -8.86
CA ALA A 63 -28.12 8.01 -8.34
C ALA A 63 -28.79 8.48 -7.02
N GLY A 64 -29.33 9.70 -7.05
CA GLY A 64 -30.16 10.27 -5.98
C GLY A 64 -29.42 10.81 -4.74
N SER A 65 -28.08 10.83 -4.73
CA SER A 65 -27.31 11.44 -3.64
C SER A 65 -26.04 12.14 -4.14
N TYR A 66 -25.50 13.03 -3.32
CA TYR A 66 -24.26 13.73 -3.60
C TYR A 66 -23.07 12.77 -3.60
N SER A 67 -22.21 12.88 -4.60
CA SER A 67 -21.08 11.98 -4.82
C SER A 67 -20.07 12.01 -3.68
N GLN A 68 -19.65 13.20 -3.24
CA GLN A 68 -18.71 13.34 -2.12
C GLN A 68 -19.32 12.84 -0.81
N THR A 69 -20.60 13.11 -0.58
CA THR A 69 -21.32 12.59 0.59
C THR A 69 -21.34 11.06 0.60
N LYS A 70 -21.57 10.43 -0.55
CA LYS A 70 -21.49 8.96 -0.68
C LYS A 70 -20.10 8.43 -0.37
N LEU A 71 -19.07 9.05 -0.92
CA LEU A 71 -17.68 8.63 -0.67
C LEU A 71 -17.34 8.71 0.82
N ASN A 72 -17.71 9.80 1.47
CA ASN A 72 -17.44 10.01 2.89
C ASN A 72 -18.28 9.06 3.78
N ALA A 73 -19.53 8.82 3.44
CA ALA A 73 -20.36 7.83 4.13
C ALA A 73 -19.79 6.42 4.00
N ASN A 74 -19.36 6.05 2.80
CA ASN A 74 -18.70 4.76 2.56
C ASN A 74 -17.39 4.64 3.35
N LEU A 75 -16.52 5.66 3.31
CA LEU A 75 -15.28 5.68 4.07
C LEU A 75 -15.53 5.49 5.56
N SER A 76 -16.47 6.23 6.14
CA SER A 76 -16.84 6.12 7.55
C SER A 76 -17.37 4.72 7.89
N ALA A 77 -18.24 4.18 7.04
CA ALA A 77 -18.79 2.83 7.22
C ALA A 77 -17.69 1.76 7.20
N GLN A 78 -16.73 1.85 6.29
CA GLN A 78 -15.60 0.90 6.22
C GLN A 78 -14.71 0.98 7.47
N ILE A 79 -14.36 2.17 7.93
CA ILE A 79 -13.57 2.35 9.17
C ILE A 79 -14.27 1.67 10.35
N VAL A 80 -15.58 1.90 10.51
CA VAL A 80 -16.36 1.31 11.61
C VAL A 80 -16.48 -0.20 11.45
N ALA A 81 -16.75 -0.69 10.24
CA ALA A 81 -16.85 -2.13 9.98
C ALA A 81 -15.54 -2.88 10.29
N PHE A 82 -14.39 -2.32 9.94
CA PHE A 82 -13.09 -2.90 10.29
C PHE A 82 -12.81 -2.85 11.80
N ALA A 83 -13.26 -1.80 12.49
CA ALA A 83 -13.03 -1.65 13.91
C ALA A 83 -13.92 -2.56 14.75
N LEU A 84 -15.20 -2.61 14.46
CA LEU A 84 -16.20 -3.29 15.28
C LEU A 84 -16.48 -4.72 14.84
N GLY A 85 -16.37 -5.01 13.54
CA GLY A 85 -16.79 -6.28 12.99
C GLY A 85 -18.31 -6.45 13.01
N LYS A 86 -18.76 -7.68 12.96
CA LYS A 86 -20.17 -8.07 13.01
C LYS A 86 -20.29 -9.53 13.43
N ASP A 87 -21.09 -9.81 14.45
CA ASP A 87 -21.50 -11.16 14.78
C ASP A 87 -22.59 -11.67 13.81
N ASP A 88 -22.52 -12.93 13.43
CA ASP A 88 -23.52 -13.57 12.57
C ASP A 88 -23.54 -15.09 12.85
N GLU A 89 -24.71 -15.71 12.81
CA GLU A 89 -24.86 -17.17 12.97
C GLU A 89 -24.18 -17.95 11.82
N ASN A 90 -24.03 -17.32 10.67
CA ASN A 90 -23.31 -17.87 9.55
C ASN A 90 -21.84 -17.42 9.59
N PRO A 91 -20.87 -18.32 9.82
CA PRO A 91 -19.44 -17.97 9.92
C PRO A 91 -18.88 -17.24 8.68
N ASN A 92 -19.49 -17.40 7.50
CA ASN A 92 -19.09 -16.67 6.30
C ASN A 92 -19.51 -15.20 6.33
N LYS A 93 -20.35 -14.79 7.26
CA LYS A 93 -20.86 -13.42 7.44
C LYS A 93 -20.43 -12.80 8.76
N GLU A 94 -19.69 -13.53 9.56
CA GLU A 94 -19.08 -13.08 10.80
C GLU A 94 -17.75 -12.36 10.52
N PHE A 95 -17.53 -11.26 11.20
CA PHE A 95 -16.33 -10.43 11.06
C PHE A 95 -15.82 -10.07 12.45
N ASP A 96 -14.62 -10.50 12.81
CA ASP A 96 -14.01 -10.31 14.14
C ASP A 96 -13.84 -8.84 14.52
N GLY A 97 -13.74 -7.93 13.54
CA GLY A 97 -13.36 -6.55 13.80
C GLY A 97 -11.91 -6.44 14.26
N ASN A 98 -11.63 -5.48 15.12
CA ASN A 98 -10.30 -5.22 15.69
C ASN A 98 -9.20 -5.06 14.63
N ARG A 99 -9.54 -4.59 13.42
CA ARG A 99 -8.60 -4.30 12.35
C ARG A 99 -8.09 -2.88 12.53
N PRO A 100 -6.81 -2.68 12.92
CA PRO A 100 -6.27 -1.37 13.23
C PRO A 100 -6.24 -0.48 11.99
N SER A 101 -6.72 0.73 12.14
CA SER A 101 -6.71 1.71 11.06
C SER A 101 -6.32 3.11 11.53
N SER A 102 -5.89 3.94 10.61
CA SER A 102 -5.66 5.37 10.79
C SER A 102 -6.34 6.14 9.65
N LEU A 103 -6.75 7.36 9.93
CA LEU A 103 -7.37 8.25 8.95
C LEU A 103 -6.55 9.54 8.82
N ILE A 104 -6.08 9.82 7.61
CA ILE A 104 -5.58 11.13 7.22
C ILE A 104 -6.73 11.85 6.52
N TYR A 105 -7.10 13.03 6.98
CA TYR A 105 -8.18 13.77 6.35
C TYR A 105 -7.86 15.26 6.20
N GLY A 106 -8.49 15.90 5.22
CA GLY A 106 -8.40 17.32 4.95
C GLY A 106 -9.76 17.89 4.53
N GLU A 107 -9.84 19.21 4.41
CA GLU A 107 -11.07 19.86 3.94
C GLU A 107 -11.30 19.59 2.45
N GLU A 108 -10.27 19.74 1.64
CA GLU A 108 -10.34 19.62 0.18
C GLU A 108 -9.00 19.15 -0.38
N LEU A 109 -9.02 18.38 -1.45
CA LEU A 109 -7.80 18.00 -2.18
C LEU A 109 -7.33 19.15 -3.06
N THR A 110 -6.52 20.04 -2.48
CA THR A 110 -5.83 21.09 -3.23
C THR A 110 -4.43 20.63 -3.68
N PRO A 111 -3.75 21.35 -4.59
CA PRO A 111 -2.34 21.07 -4.91
C PRO A 111 -1.43 21.08 -3.68
N GLU A 112 -1.66 22.00 -2.73
CA GLU A 112 -0.91 22.09 -1.48
C GLU A 112 -1.17 20.88 -0.58
N ALA A 113 -2.44 20.45 -0.45
CA ALA A 113 -2.81 19.27 0.31
C ALA A 113 -2.18 18.00 -0.28
N LEU A 114 -2.16 17.88 -1.61
CA LEU A 114 -1.49 16.78 -2.30
C LEU A 114 0.02 16.82 -2.06
N GLY A 115 0.66 17.99 -2.18
CA GLY A 115 2.09 18.16 -1.90
C GLY A 115 2.44 17.78 -0.45
N ALA A 116 1.63 18.20 0.51
CA ALA A 116 1.79 17.84 1.92
C ALA A 116 1.64 16.32 2.14
N LEU A 117 0.68 15.68 1.48
CA LEU A 117 0.46 14.23 1.55
C LEU A 117 1.65 13.44 0.98
N LEU A 118 2.17 13.85 -0.17
CA LEU A 118 3.37 13.24 -0.77
C LEU A 118 4.57 13.39 0.16
N SER A 119 4.82 14.60 0.69
CA SER A 119 5.88 14.86 1.66
C SER A 119 5.72 14.03 2.95
N HIS A 120 4.49 13.83 3.42
CA HIS A 120 4.22 12.96 4.56
C HIS A 120 4.72 11.52 4.31
N PHE A 121 4.43 10.94 3.16
CA PHE A 121 4.86 9.59 2.83
C PHE A 121 6.37 9.49 2.58
N GLU A 122 6.97 10.48 1.94
CA GLU A 122 8.43 10.55 1.77
C GLU A 122 9.14 10.58 3.13
N ASN A 123 8.71 11.46 4.03
CA ASN A 123 9.24 11.56 5.38
C ASN A 123 9.01 10.26 6.18
N LYS A 124 7.83 9.64 6.07
CA LYS A 124 7.52 8.36 6.71
C LYS A 124 8.54 7.28 6.32
N VAL A 125 8.82 7.14 5.02
CA VAL A 125 9.81 6.16 4.51
C VAL A 125 11.22 6.49 5.01
N MET A 126 11.60 7.77 4.99
CA MET A 126 12.90 8.22 5.49
C MET A 126 13.08 7.90 6.99
N PHE A 127 12.10 8.26 7.82
CA PHE A 127 12.16 7.99 9.26
C PHE A 127 12.12 6.49 9.59
N GLN A 128 11.40 5.68 8.83
CA GLN A 128 11.45 4.23 8.95
C GLN A 128 12.87 3.71 8.69
N GLY A 129 13.56 4.23 7.67
CA GLY A 129 14.95 3.89 7.41
C GLY A 129 15.88 4.21 8.57
N PHE A 130 15.69 5.35 9.23
CA PHE A 130 16.45 5.71 10.42
C PHE A 130 16.14 4.79 11.61
N LEU A 131 14.86 4.54 11.90
CA LEU A 131 14.43 3.64 12.97
C LEU A 131 14.97 2.22 12.79
N TRP A 132 14.99 1.71 11.58
CA TRP A 132 15.50 0.38 11.26
C TRP A 132 17.00 0.35 10.96
N ASN A 133 17.67 1.51 11.08
CA ASN A 133 19.10 1.65 10.81
C ASN A 133 19.51 1.13 9.42
N LEU A 134 18.71 1.46 8.40
CA LEU A 134 18.92 1.04 7.01
C LEU A 134 19.55 2.15 6.16
N ASN A 135 20.19 1.76 5.07
CA ASN A 135 20.48 2.68 3.97
C ASN A 135 19.27 2.70 3.02
N SER A 136 18.44 3.75 3.09
CA SER A 136 17.21 3.89 2.30
C SER A 136 17.43 4.41 0.88
N PHE A 137 18.65 4.85 0.54
CA PHE A 137 18.94 5.61 -0.68
C PHE A 137 19.74 4.82 -1.73
N ASP A 138 19.70 3.50 -1.69
CA ASP A 138 20.22 2.65 -2.75
C ASP A 138 19.14 1.69 -3.30
N GLN A 139 19.40 1.08 -4.44
CA GLN A 139 18.50 0.20 -5.16
C GLN A 139 19.26 -0.99 -5.75
N GLU A 140 20.01 -1.70 -4.95
CA GLU A 140 20.88 -2.80 -5.40
C GLU A 140 20.12 -3.92 -6.12
N GLY A 141 18.88 -4.21 -5.67
CA GLY A 141 18.00 -5.18 -6.36
C GLY A 141 17.66 -4.76 -7.80
N VAL A 142 17.44 -3.47 -8.04
CA VAL A 142 17.23 -2.93 -9.39
C VAL A 142 18.51 -3.02 -10.23
N GLN A 143 19.66 -2.76 -9.63
CA GLN A 143 20.94 -2.87 -10.32
C GLN A 143 21.22 -4.32 -10.74
N LEU A 144 20.90 -5.29 -9.89
CA LEU A 144 20.98 -6.71 -10.24
C LEU A 144 20.10 -7.05 -11.45
N GLY A 145 18.84 -6.64 -11.44
CA GLY A 145 17.93 -6.85 -12.57
C GLY A 145 18.46 -6.24 -13.88
N LYS A 146 18.98 -5.02 -13.82
CA LYS A 146 19.58 -4.35 -14.99
C LYS A 146 20.81 -5.10 -15.53
N LYS A 147 21.65 -5.65 -14.65
CA LYS A 147 22.83 -6.45 -15.06
C LYS A 147 22.40 -7.75 -15.74
N LEU A 148 21.41 -8.44 -15.19
CA LEU A 148 20.87 -9.67 -15.77
C LEU A 148 20.19 -9.42 -17.12
N ALA A 149 19.39 -8.35 -17.23
CA ALA A 149 18.75 -7.97 -18.50
C ALA A 149 19.80 -7.68 -19.61
N LYS A 150 20.88 -6.96 -19.28
CA LYS A 150 21.99 -6.75 -20.23
C LYS A 150 22.64 -8.06 -20.63
N LYS A 151 22.79 -9.01 -19.71
CA LYS A 151 23.38 -10.33 -19.99
C LYS A 151 22.48 -11.15 -20.91
N VAL A 152 21.15 -11.10 -20.75
CA VAL A 152 20.18 -11.71 -21.68
C VAL A 152 20.35 -11.14 -23.07
N LEU A 153 20.39 -9.81 -23.22
CA LEU A 153 20.58 -9.14 -24.52
C LEU A 153 21.92 -9.46 -25.18
N ALA A 154 22.93 -9.84 -24.40
CA ALA A 154 24.23 -10.26 -24.89
C ALA A 154 24.36 -11.77 -25.17
N GLY A 155 23.26 -12.55 -25.02
CA GLY A 155 23.25 -14.01 -25.32
C GLY A 155 23.44 -14.93 -24.12
N CYS A 156 23.29 -14.42 -22.91
CA CYS A 156 23.34 -15.20 -21.64
C CYS A 156 24.67 -15.92 -21.35
N ASP A 157 25.79 -15.45 -21.90
CA ASP A 157 27.11 -16.11 -21.82
C ASP A 157 27.40 -16.80 -20.47
N GLY A 158 27.48 -18.14 -20.48
CA GLY A 158 27.82 -18.95 -19.34
C GLY A 158 26.78 -19.05 -18.23
N ASP A 159 25.54 -18.58 -18.46
CA ASP A 159 24.44 -18.62 -17.47
C ASP A 159 23.25 -19.43 -18.00
N GLU A 160 23.34 -20.76 -17.81
CA GLU A 160 22.35 -21.73 -18.33
C GLU A 160 20.95 -21.48 -17.77
N ILE A 161 20.84 -21.05 -16.49
CA ILE A 161 19.54 -20.76 -15.86
C ILE A 161 18.90 -19.54 -16.52
N LEU A 162 19.69 -18.46 -16.65
CA LEU A 162 19.21 -17.23 -17.28
C LEU A 162 18.82 -17.48 -18.75
N LYS A 163 19.61 -18.30 -19.45
CA LYS A 163 19.34 -18.71 -20.83
C LYS A 163 18.04 -19.50 -20.94
N ALA A 164 17.81 -20.49 -20.07
CA ALA A 164 16.61 -21.32 -20.09
C ALA A 164 15.32 -20.47 -19.92
N TYR A 165 15.33 -19.46 -19.03
CA TYR A 165 14.20 -18.54 -18.90
C TYR A 165 14.08 -17.55 -20.05
N SER A 166 15.20 -17.09 -20.60
CA SER A 166 15.20 -16.22 -21.78
C SER A 166 14.58 -16.92 -23.00
N ASP A 167 14.95 -18.18 -23.25
CA ASP A 167 14.45 -18.96 -24.36
C ASP A 167 12.93 -19.26 -24.31
N LEU A 168 12.28 -19.04 -23.14
CA LEU A 168 10.81 -19.14 -23.01
C LEU A 168 10.08 -17.87 -23.47
N LEU A 169 10.75 -16.72 -23.51
CA LEU A 169 10.12 -15.42 -23.70
C LEU A 169 10.61 -14.69 -24.95
N ILE A 170 11.76 -15.03 -25.48
CA ILE A 170 12.43 -14.42 -26.60
C ILE A 170 12.76 -15.50 -27.64
#